data_304eebd5a4a4cf0425ba57201770bd9e
#
_entry.id   304eebd5a4a4cf0425ba57201770bd9e
#
_cell.length_a   1.000
_cell.length_b   1.000
_cell.length_c   1.000
_cell.angle_alpha   90.00
_cell.angle_beta   90.00
_cell.angle_gamma   90.00
#
_symmetry.space_group_name_H-M   'P 1'
#
loop_
_entity.id
_entity.type
_entity.pdbx_description
1 polymer ?
#
loop_
_entity_poly.entity_id
_entity_poly.type
_entity_poly.pdbx_seq_one_letter_code
_entity_poly.pdbx_strand_id
1 'polypeptide(L)'
;MVERGLKGVQLIISDACRGLTESAAEYLPEARWQRCMVHFYRNVFSHVPATKVREVSHMLKAIHAQESRDAADRKARAIVDDLRTARMNTAADLVERSVSETLTYYAFPDIHWQKIRTNNPLERIMREIRRRTRVVGAFPDGQSCLNLAAARLRYIVGTAWSTKCYMNMRPLYQPQLMQTEAVA
;
A
#
# COMPACT_ATOMS: atom_id res chain seq x y z
N MET A 1 14.50 14.06 1.34
CA MET A 1 13.12 14.51 1.59
C MET A 1 13.02 15.21 2.94
N VAL A 2 13.48 14.61 4.03
CA VAL A 2 13.47 15.20 5.38
C VAL A 2 14.24 16.54 5.40
N GLU A 3 15.44 16.57 4.84
CA GLU A 3 16.26 17.80 4.69
C GLU A 3 15.54 18.91 3.90
N ARG A 4 14.59 18.56 3.05
CA ARG A 4 13.77 19.48 2.27
C ARG A 4 12.46 19.87 2.97
N GLY A 5 12.34 19.57 4.28
CA GLY A 5 11.21 19.98 5.12
C GLY A 5 10.03 19.00 5.17
N LEU A 6 10.17 17.75 4.74
CA LEU A 6 9.12 16.74 4.92
C LEU A 6 8.98 16.43 6.42
N LYS A 7 7.79 16.68 6.97
CA LYS A 7 7.44 16.46 8.40
C LYS A 7 6.05 15.86 8.51
N GLY A 8 5.75 15.23 9.66
CA GLY A 8 4.40 14.73 10.00
C GLY A 8 3.96 13.51 9.18
N VAL A 9 4.90 12.73 8.66
CA VAL A 9 4.57 11.47 7.98
C VAL A 9 4.11 10.46 9.01
N GLN A 10 2.87 10.00 8.90
CA GLN A 10 2.28 9.04 9.84
C GLN A 10 2.28 7.60 9.30
N LEU A 11 2.26 7.43 7.98
CA LEU A 11 2.21 6.12 7.34
C LEU A 11 3.04 6.09 6.05
N ILE A 12 3.85 5.06 5.91
CA ILE A 12 4.60 4.73 4.69
C ILE A 12 4.04 3.43 4.13
N ILE A 13 3.61 3.46 2.87
CA ILE A 13 3.06 2.28 2.18
C ILE A 13 4.03 1.89 1.06
N SER A 14 4.58 0.68 1.14
CA SER A 14 5.51 0.18 0.12
C SER A 14 5.37 -1.33 -0.08
N ASP A 15 6.14 -1.87 -1.03
CA ASP A 15 6.46 -3.29 -1.03
C ASP A 15 7.45 -3.61 0.12
N ALA A 16 7.66 -4.89 0.39
CA ALA A 16 8.59 -5.33 1.43
C ALA A 16 10.04 -5.38 0.93
N CYS A 17 10.48 -4.37 0.18
CA CYS A 17 11.88 -4.21 -0.19
C CYS A 17 12.69 -3.81 1.05
N ARG A 18 13.67 -4.64 1.41
CA ARG A 18 14.46 -4.46 2.65
C ARG A 18 15.09 -3.08 2.75
N GLY A 19 15.78 -2.63 1.68
CA GLY A 19 16.42 -1.30 1.70
C GLY A 19 15.42 -0.15 1.91
N LEU A 20 14.19 -0.28 1.41
CA LEU A 20 13.16 0.74 1.59
C LEU A 20 12.59 0.72 3.02
N THR A 21 12.38 -0.46 3.60
CA THR A 21 11.88 -0.58 4.98
C THR A 21 12.92 -0.10 5.99
N GLU A 22 14.21 -0.43 5.80
CA GLU A 22 15.32 0.05 6.62
C GLU A 22 15.47 1.58 6.52
N SER A 23 15.45 2.14 5.30
CA SER A 23 15.50 3.59 5.10
C SER A 23 14.29 4.31 5.71
N ALA A 24 13.10 3.71 5.61
CA ALA A 24 11.90 4.29 6.23
C ALA A 24 12.03 4.36 7.76
N ALA A 25 12.56 3.30 8.38
CA ALA A 25 12.79 3.26 9.83
C ALA A 25 13.89 4.25 10.27
N GLU A 26 14.94 4.43 9.45
CA GLU A 26 16.04 5.35 9.75
C GLU A 26 15.65 6.83 9.64
N TYR A 27 15.01 7.20 8.52
CA TYR A 27 14.74 8.60 8.20
C TYR A 27 13.37 9.12 8.67
N LEU A 28 12.44 8.22 8.95
CA LEU A 28 11.07 8.53 9.38
C LEU A 28 10.63 7.60 10.52
N PRO A 29 11.35 7.57 11.65
CA PRO A 29 11.12 6.61 12.74
C PRO A 29 9.73 6.72 13.39
N GLU A 30 9.09 7.88 13.30
CA GLU A 30 7.74 8.11 13.84
C GLU A 30 6.63 7.58 12.91
N ALA A 31 6.96 7.32 11.64
CA ALA A 31 5.99 6.84 10.67
C ALA A 31 5.79 5.32 10.81
N ARG A 32 4.54 4.89 10.83
CA ARG A 32 4.22 3.46 10.74
C ARG A 32 4.47 2.97 9.33
N TRP A 33 5.03 1.77 9.21
CA TRP A 33 5.17 1.13 7.92
C TRP A 33 4.02 0.16 7.64
N GLN A 34 3.57 0.13 6.41
CA GLN A 34 2.55 -0.77 5.88
C GLN A 34 3.03 -1.42 4.60
N ARG A 35 2.97 -2.73 4.54
CA ARG A 35 3.16 -3.46 3.29
C ARG A 35 1.96 -3.27 2.37
N CYS A 36 2.21 -2.92 1.12
CA CYS A 36 1.16 -2.80 0.11
C CYS A 36 0.44 -4.14 -0.09
N MET A 37 -0.88 -4.14 0.14
CA MET A 37 -1.73 -5.31 0.01
C MET A 37 -1.63 -5.98 -1.37
N VAL A 38 -1.55 -5.20 -2.45
CA VAL A 38 -1.46 -5.74 -3.82
C VAL A 38 -0.15 -6.47 -4.05
N HIS A 39 0.99 -5.93 -3.56
CA HIS A 39 2.28 -6.61 -3.64
C HIS A 39 2.32 -7.87 -2.78
N PHE A 40 1.74 -7.83 -1.59
CA PHE A 40 1.58 -9.00 -0.75
C PHE A 40 0.80 -10.11 -1.48
N TYR A 41 -0.35 -9.79 -2.08
CA TYR A 41 -1.13 -10.77 -2.83
C TYR A 41 -0.34 -11.38 -4.00
N ARG A 42 0.36 -10.55 -4.77
CA ARG A 42 1.21 -11.04 -5.87
C ARG A 42 2.29 -12.01 -5.38
N ASN A 43 2.89 -11.70 -4.23
CA ASN A 43 3.90 -12.58 -3.63
C ASN A 43 3.28 -13.91 -3.18
N VAL A 44 2.08 -13.92 -2.60
CA VAL A 44 1.37 -15.16 -2.26
C VAL A 44 1.05 -15.95 -3.53
N PHE A 45 0.52 -15.28 -4.57
CA PHE A 45 0.15 -15.96 -5.82
C PHE A 45 1.32 -16.62 -6.55
N SER A 46 2.56 -16.12 -6.38
CA SER A 46 3.74 -16.77 -6.97
C SER A 46 4.03 -18.16 -6.38
N HIS A 47 3.42 -18.50 -5.24
CA HIS A 47 3.52 -19.80 -4.57
C HIS A 47 2.24 -20.63 -4.66
N VAL A 48 1.29 -20.22 -5.52
CA VAL A 48 -0.01 -20.87 -5.70
C VAL A 48 -0.14 -21.38 -7.13
N PRO A 49 -0.63 -22.62 -7.37
CA PRO A 49 -0.92 -23.10 -8.72
C PRO A 49 -1.89 -22.16 -9.45
N ALA A 50 -1.67 -21.93 -10.74
CA ALA A 50 -2.46 -20.99 -11.55
C ALA A 50 -3.97 -21.23 -11.46
N THR A 51 -4.38 -22.51 -11.39
CA THR A 51 -5.79 -22.93 -11.26
C THR A 51 -6.43 -22.53 -9.92
N LYS A 52 -5.62 -22.33 -8.88
CA LYS A 52 -6.07 -22.01 -7.52
C LYS A 52 -5.95 -20.52 -7.16
N VAL A 53 -5.31 -19.71 -7.99
CA VAL A 53 -5.08 -18.28 -7.72
C VAL A 53 -6.39 -17.54 -7.44
N ARG A 54 -7.47 -17.84 -8.16
CA ARG A 54 -8.77 -17.20 -7.97
C ARG A 54 -9.34 -17.50 -6.58
N GLU A 55 -9.30 -18.75 -6.15
CA GLU A 55 -9.76 -19.20 -4.83
C GLU A 55 -8.96 -18.50 -3.71
N VAL A 56 -7.62 -18.56 -3.78
CA VAL A 56 -6.73 -17.91 -2.81
C VAL A 56 -6.92 -16.38 -2.80
N SER A 57 -7.18 -15.77 -3.97
CA SER A 57 -7.50 -14.33 -4.04
C SER A 57 -8.75 -13.96 -3.24
N HIS A 58 -9.79 -14.79 -3.27
CA HIS A 58 -10.99 -14.58 -2.46
C HIS A 58 -10.69 -14.72 -0.96
N MET A 59 -9.90 -15.73 -0.58
CA MET A 59 -9.46 -15.91 0.81
C MET A 59 -8.69 -14.69 1.33
N LEU A 60 -7.68 -14.23 0.61
CA LEU A 60 -6.87 -13.08 1.02
C LEU A 60 -7.69 -11.78 1.11
N LYS A 61 -8.61 -11.57 0.18
CA LYS A 61 -9.52 -10.41 0.22
C LYS A 61 -10.42 -10.45 1.46
N ALA A 62 -10.86 -11.63 1.90
CA ALA A 62 -11.67 -11.78 3.09
C ALA A 62 -10.95 -11.34 4.38
N ILE A 63 -9.61 -11.44 4.46
CA ILE A 63 -8.83 -10.89 5.58
C ILE A 63 -9.00 -9.37 5.65
N HIS A 64 -8.84 -8.70 4.51
CA HIS A 64 -8.87 -7.23 4.45
C HIS A 64 -10.29 -6.65 4.37
N ALA A 65 -11.31 -7.49 4.37
CA ALA A 65 -12.72 -7.08 4.40
C ALA A 65 -13.31 -7.08 5.82
N GLN A 66 -12.50 -7.43 6.83
CA GLN A 66 -12.96 -7.48 8.21
C GLN A 66 -13.15 -6.09 8.81
N GLU A 67 -14.03 -5.99 9.80
CA GLU A 67 -14.40 -4.76 10.49
C GLU A 67 -13.38 -4.32 11.55
N SER A 68 -12.47 -5.21 11.98
CA SER A 68 -11.47 -4.92 12.99
C SER A 68 -10.16 -5.67 12.76
N ARG A 69 -9.09 -5.18 13.39
CA ARG A 69 -7.77 -5.83 13.36
C ARG A 69 -7.85 -7.25 13.91
N ASP A 70 -8.53 -7.45 15.03
CA ASP A 70 -8.64 -8.78 15.67
C ASP A 70 -9.43 -9.77 14.81
N ALA A 71 -10.49 -9.30 14.15
CA ALA A 71 -11.24 -10.12 13.19
C ALA A 71 -10.38 -10.50 11.98
N ALA A 72 -9.59 -9.56 11.46
CA ALA A 72 -8.66 -9.82 10.37
C ALA A 72 -7.57 -10.83 10.76
N ASP A 73 -7.01 -10.71 11.96
CA ASP A 73 -6.00 -11.64 12.46
C ASP A 73 -6.58 -13.05 12.69
N ARG A 74 -7.82 -13.18 13.21
CA ARG A 74 -8.52 -14.48 13.30
C ARG A 74 -8.77 -15.09 11.91
N LYS A 75 -9.25 -14.25 10.96
CA LYS A 75 -9.49 -14.71 9.60
C LYS A 75 -8.21 -15.13 8.89
N ALA A 76 -7.11 -14.43 9.12
CA ALA A 76 -5.81 -14.80 8.57
C ALA A 76 -5.34 -16.18 9.06
N ARG A 77 -5.47 -16.47 10.36
CA ARG A 77 -5.14 -17.80 10.92
C ARG A 77 -5.96 -18.91 10.28
N ALA A 78 -7.27 -18.74 10.19
CA ALA A 78 -8.13 -19.72 9.52
C ALA A 78 -7.71 -19.97 8.06
N ILE A 79 -7.35 -18.92 7.33
CA ILE A 79 -6.89 -19.05 5.94
C ILE A 79 -5.53 -19.75 5.85
N VAL A 80 -4.64 -19.54 6.80
CA VAL A 80 -3.37 -20.30 6.87
C VAL A 80 -3.64 -21.79 7.03
N ASP A 81 -4.58 -22.18 7.88
CA ASP A 81 -4.98 -23.58 8.09
C ASP A 81 -5.63 -24.17 6.82
N ASP A 82 -6.51 -23.42 6.14
CA ASP A 82 -7.10 -23.81 4.87
C ASP A 82 -6.02 -24.04 3.80
N LEU A 83 -5.05 -23.13 3.68
CA LEU A 83 -3.94 -23.25 2.73
C LEU A 83 -3.06 -24.47 3.03
N ARG A 84 -2.79 -24.77 4.29
CA ARG A 84 -2.06 -25.99 4.70
C ARG A 84 -2.83 -27.26 4.37
N THR A 85 -4.12 -27.28 4.65
CA THR A 85 -5.01 -28.40 4.30
C THR A 85 -5.01 -28.64 2.78
N ALA A 86 -4.97 -27.57 1.99
CA ALA A 86 -4.86 -27.63 0.52
C ALA A 86 -3.43 -27.92 0.02
N ARG A 87 -2.48 -28.25 0.91
CA ARG A 87 -1.06 -28.53 0.63
C ARG A 87 -0.29 -27.35 -0.03
N MET A 88 -0.74 -26.11 0.19
CA MET A 88 -0.07 -24.89 -0.28
C MET A 88 0.79 -24.29 0.83
N ASN A 89 1.70 -25.10 1.40
CA ASN A 89 2.48 -24.76 2.61
C ASN A 89 3.30 -23.49 2.45
N THR A 90 4.00 -23.29 1.33
CA THR A 90 4.80 -22.09 1.06
C THR A 90 3.95 -20.81 1.06
N ALA A 91 2.76 -20.89 0.48
CA ALA A 91 1.80 -19.77 0.50
C ALA A 91 1.27 -19.52 1.93
N ALA A 92 0.96 -20.58 2.67
CA ALA A 92 0.53 -20.50 4.07
C ALA A 92 1.59 -19.82 4.95
N ASP A 93 2.85 -20.26 4.87
CA ASP A 93 3.96 -19.70 5.63
C ASP A 93 4.22 -18.22 5.29
N LEU A 94 4.05 -17.84 4.01
CA LEU A 94 4.15 -16.44 3.61
C LEU A 94 3.03 -15.59 4.19
N VAL A 95 1.80 -16.08 4.18
CA VAL A 95 0.64 -15.39 4.80
C VAL A 95 0.88 -15.24 6.30
N GLU A 96 1.22 -16.32 7.00
CA GLU A 96 1.43 -16.33 8.45
C GLU A 96 2.50 -15.31 8.89
N ARG A 97 3.64 -15.26 8.17
CA ARG A 97 4.74 -14.36 8.52
C ARG A 97 4.48 -12.90 8.20
N SER A 98 3.67 -12.60 7.19
CA SER A 98 3.68 -11.27 6.58
C SER A 98 2.32 -10.58 6.53
N VAL A 99 1.22 -11.26 6.85
CA VAL A 99 -0.11 -10.66 6.77
C VAL A 99 -0.26 -9.48 7.73
N SER A 100 0.33 -9.55 8.93
CA SER A 100 0.27 -8.49 9.93
C SER A 100 0.83 -7.16 9.44
N GLU A 101 1.84 -7.21 8.55
CA GLU A 101 2.44 -6.04 7.91
C GLU A 101 1.46 -5.30 6.98
N THR A 102 0.43 -5.99 6.49
CA THR A 102 -0.60 -5.44 5.60
C THR A 102 -1.79 -4.85 6.35
N LEU A 103 -1.85 -4.99 7.67
CA LEU A 103 -2.97 -4.63 8.53
C LEU A 103 -2.71 -3.37 9.38
N THR A 104 -1.62 -2.66 9.15
CA THR A 104 -1.26 -1.43 9.89
C THR A 104 -2.32 -0.33 9.73
N TYR A 105 -3.06 -0.32 8.61
CA TYR A 105 -4.10 0.65 8.33
C TYR A 105 -5.25 0.66 9.37
N TYR A 106 -5.47 -0.44 10.09
CA TYR A 106 -6.48 -0.49 11.17
C TYR A 106 -6.19 0.48 12.32
N ALA A 107 -4.96 0.97 12.44
CA ALA A 107 -4.62 2.01 13.42
C ALA A 107 -5.03 3.44 13.00
N PHE A 108 -5.65 3.59 11.83
CA PHE A 108 -6.10 4.85 11.26
C PHE A 108 -7.62 4.85 11.15
N PRO A 109 -8.25 6.04 11.00
CA PRO A 109 -9.70 6.14 10.83
C PRO A 109 -10.21 5.26 9.67
N ASP A 110 -11.34 4.61 9.87
CA ASP A 110 -11.93 3.64 8.94
C ASP A 110 -12.22 4.22 7.54
N ILE A 111 -12.62 5.49 7.48
CA ILE A 111 -12.82 6.22 6.23
C ILE A 111 -11.57 6.26 5.34
N HIS A 112 -10.39 6.05 5.91
CA HIS A 112 -9.12 6.03 5.19
C HIS A 112 -8.71 4.64 4.70
N TRP A 113 -9.18 3.55 5.32
CA TRP A 113 -8.68 2.20 5.10
C TRP A 113 -8.56 1.81 3.63
N GLN A 114 -9.60 2.07 2.83
CA GLN A 114 -9.56 1.73 1.40
C GLN A 114 -8.48 2.49 0.62
N LYS A 115 -8.11 3.69 1.08
CA LYS A 115 -7.14 4.57 0.41
C LYS A 115 -5.70 4.24 0.77
N ILE A 116 -5.48 3.71 2.00
CA ILE A 116 -4.15 3.47 2.55
C ILE A 116 -3.73 1.99 2.58
N ARG A 117 -4.54 1.07 2.06
CA ARG A 117 -4.16 -0.35 1.91
C ARG A 117 -3.13 -0.60 0.81
N THR A 118 -3.00 0.33 -0.13
CA THR A 118 -2.18 0.17 -1.33
C THR A 118 -1.46 1.45 -1.71
N ASN A 119 -0.37 1.33 -2.46
CA ASN A 119 0.36 2.45 -3.05
C ASN A 119 -0.12 2.79 -4.48
N ASN A 120 -1.34 2.43 -4.85
CA ASN A 120 -1.91 2.62 -6.19
C ASN A 120 -1.75 4.03 -6.77
N PRO A 121 -1.90 5.15 -6.01
CA PRO A 121 -1.69 6.49 -6.55
C PRO A 121 -0.27 6.69 -7.07
N LEU A 122 0.75 6.24 -6.31
CA LEU A 122 2.14 6.32 -6.73
C LEU A 122 2.41 5.43 -7.96
N GLU A 123 1.90 4.19 -7.95
CA GLU A 123 2.04 3.29 -9.11
C GLU A 123 1.42 3.86 -10.37
N ARG A 124 0.31 4.57 -10.24
CA ARG A 124 -0.36 5.23 -11.36
C ARG A 124 0.50 6.34 -11.98
N ILE A 125 1.12 7.18 -11.14
CA ILE A 125 2.07 8.22 -11.58
C ILE A 125 3.29 7.56 -12.24
N MET A 126 3.88 6.55 -11.61
CA MET A 126 5.04 5.85 -12.12
C MET A 126 4.75 5.14 -13.46
N ARG A 127 3.56 4.60 -13.63
CA ARG A 127 3.12 4.00 -14.91
C ARG A 127 3.06 5.05 -16.02
N GLU A 128 2.55 6.23 -15.72
CA GLU A 128 2.45 7.32 -16.69
C GLU A 128 3.83 7.84 -17.08
N ILE A 129 4.75 8.00 -16.13
CA ILE A 129 6.14 8.35 -16.41
C ILE A 129 6.80 7.29 -17.31
N ARG A 130 6.71 6.00 -16.93
CA ARG A 130 7.27 4.90 -17.72
C ARG A 130 6.70 4.84 -19.13
N ARG A 131 5.41 5.08 -19.29
CA ARG A 131 4.76 5.11 -20.60
C ARG A 131 5.40 6.16 -21.50
N ARG A 132 5.71 7.34 -20.98
CA ARG A 132 6.32 8.43 -21.73
C ARG A 132 7.80 8.20 -22.00
N THR A 133 8.57 7.73 -21.01
CA THR A 133 9.99 7.47 -21.19
C THR A 133 10.25 6.33 -22.17
N ARG A 134 9.41 5.29 -22.20
CA ARG A 134 9.54 4.17 -23.14
C ARG A 134 9.31 4.59 -24.61
N VAL A 135 8.46 5.59 -24.86
CA VAL A 135 8.21 6.09 -26.24
C VAL A 135 9.47 6.75 -26.82
N VAL A 136 10.26 7.41 -25.96
CA VAL A 136 11.52 8.05 -26.38
C VAL A 136 12.59 6.99 -26.73
N GLY A 137 12.55 5.82 -26.06
CA GLY A 137 13.49 4.73 -26.27
C GLY A 137 14.84 5.00 -25.58
N ALA A 138 15.71 5.81 -26.16
CA ALA A 138 16.99 6.18 -25.59
C ALA A 138 17.07 7.69 -25.35
N PHE A 139 17.66 8.07 -24.22
CA PHE A 139 17.93 9.47 -23.88
C PHE A 139 19.42 9.79 -24.11
N PRO A 140 19.76 10.97 -24.60
CA PRO A 140 21.15 11.36 -24.77
C PRO A 140 21.91 11.46 -23.45
N ASP A 141 21.18 11.80 -22.36
CA ASP A 141 21.71 11.93 -21.01
C ASP A 141 20.62 11.76 -19.94
N GLY A 142 21.06 11.63 -18.68
CA GLY A 142 20.15 11.50 -17.53
C GLY A 142 19.30 12.76 -17.30
N GLN A 143 19.83 13.95 -17.62
CA GLN A 143 19.10 15.21 -17.44
C GLN A 143 17.91 15.32 -18.39
N SER A 144 18.05 14.88 -19.62
CA SER A 144 16.95 14.82 -20.60
C SER A 144 15.82 13.90 -20.11
N CYS A 145 16.15 12.76 -19.51
CA CYS A 145 15.17 11.87 -18.88
C CYS A 145 14.44 12.55 -17.71
N LEU A 146 15.19 13.21 -16.82
CA LEU A 146 14.63 13.94 -15.68
C LEU A 146 13.73 15.09 -16.14
N ASN A 147 14.12 15.83 -17.18
CA ASN A 147 13.32 16.93 -17.73
C ASN A 147 11.97 16.43 -18.25
N LEU A 148 11.94 15.29 -18.96
CA LEU A 148 10.70 14.68 -19.42
C LEU A 148 9.81 14.24 -18.27
N ALA A 149 10.39 13.59 -17.25
CA ALA A 149 9.66 13.18 -16.05
C ALA A 149 9.09 14.40 -15.30
N ALA A 150 9.90 15.45 -15.11
CA ALA A 150 9.49 16.70 -14.47
C ALA A 150 8.37 17.42 -15.25
N ALA A 151 8.47 17.51 -16.57
CA ALA A 151 7.44 18.07 -17.41
C ALA A 151 6.12 17.29 -17.28
N ARG A 152 6.19 15.96 -17.22
CA ARG A 152 5.01 15.13 -17.04
C ARG A 152 4.38 15.31 -15.67
N LEU A 153 5.17 15.40 -14.60
CA LEU A 153 4.67 15.69 -13.25
C LEU A 153 4.01 17.07 -13.17
N ARG A 154 4.62 18.10 -13.77
CA ARG A 154 4.01 19.44 -13.85
C ARG A 154 2.68 19.42 -14.60
N TYR A 155 2.59 18.68 -15.69
CA TYR A 155 1.32 18.51 -16.41
C TYR A 155 0.26 17.87 -15.52
N ILE A 156 0.59 16.80 -14.80
CA ILE A 156 -0.34 16.12 -13.87
C ILE A 156 -0.80 17.08 -12.78
N VAL A 157 0.10 17.87 -12.20
CA VAL A 157 -0.22 18.87 -11.17
C VAL A 157 -1.17 19.96 -11.71
N GLY A 158 -1.08 20.32 -12.99
CA GLY A 158 -1.98 21.28 -13.64
C GLY A 158 -3.36 20.72 -14.02
N THR A 159 -3.62 19.44 -13.80
CA THR A 159 -4.91 18.81 -14.12
C THR A 159 -5.86 18.78 -12.92
N ALA A 160 -7.16 18.55 -13.16
CA ALA A 160 -8.16 18.34 -12.13
C ALA A 160 -7.82 17.18 -11.15
N TRP A 161 -6.87 16.32 -11.49
CA TRP A 161 -6.42 15.24 -10.62
C TRP A 161 -5.68 15.76 -9.36
N SER A 162 -4.91 16.85 -9.49
CA SER A 162 -4.19 17.46 -8.37
C SER A 162 -5.09 18.27 -7.44
N THR A 163 -6.18 18.81 -7.95
CA THR A 163 -7.17 19.57 -7.16
C THR A 163 -8.19 18.68 -6.47
N LYS A 164 -8.28 17.42 -6.90
CA LYS A 164 -9.18 16.45 -6.30
C LYS A 164 -8.64 15.98 -4.95
N CYS A 165 -9.35 16.26 -3.87
CA CYS A 165 -9.03 15.74 -2.54
C CYS A 165 -9.05 14.19 -2.58
N TYR A 166 -7.87 13.59 -2.40
CA TYR A 166 -7.74 12.13 -2.40
C TYR A 166 -8.32 11.51 -1.14
N MET A 167 -8.13 12.18 -0.01
CA MET A 167 -8.51 11.68 1.31
C MET A 167 -8.88 12.86 2.22
N ASN A 168 -9.93 12.72 3.03
CA ASN A 168 -10.25 13.71 4.04
C ASN A 168 -9.27 13.55 5.22
N MET A 169 -8.39 14.52 5.42
CA MET A 169 -7.36 14.48 6.46
C MET A 169 -7.83 14.98 7.82
N ARG A 170 -9.02 15.58 7.94
CA ARG A 170 -9.53 16.16 9.21
C ARG A 170 -9.50 15.17 10.38
N PRO A 171 -9.94 13.90 10.24
CA PRO A 171 -9.93 12.94 11.33
C PRO A 171 -8.56 12.62 11.91
N LEU A 172 -7.48 12.85 11.15
CA LEU A 172 -6.10 12.64 11.64
C LEU A 172 -5.60 13.80 12.50
N TYR A 173 -6.16 15.00 12.31
CA TYR A 173 -5.76 16.19 13.05
C TYR A 173 -6.69 16.53 14.21
N GLN A 174 -7.90 15.95 14.23
CA GLN A 174 -8.93 16.19 15.23
C GLN A 174 -9.52 14.87 15.75
N PRO A 175 -8.75 14.01 16.39
CA PRO A 175 -9.23 12.70 16.83
C PRO A 175 -10.36 12.76 17.86
N GLN A 176 -10.55 13.89 18.55
CA GLN A 176 -11.60 14.07 19.57
C GLN A 176 -12.99 14.27 19.00
N LEU A 177 -13.14 14.71 17.75
CA LEU A 177 -14.46 14.95 17.14
C LEU A 177 -15.15 13.66 16.67
N MET A 178 -14.43 12.58 16.45
CA MET A 178 -15.00 11.29 16.00
C MET A 178 -15.65 10.48 17.13
N GLN A 179 -15.35 10.77 18.39
CA GLN A 179 -15.99 10.08 19.53
C GLN A 179 -17.40 10.61 19.83
N THR A 180 -17.75 11.79 19.34
CA THR A 180 -19.03 12.43 19.63
C THR A 180 -20.13 12.05 18.61
N GLU A 181 -19.77 11.68 17.38
CA GLU A 181 -20.73 11.27 16.35
C GLU A 181 -21.11 9.77 16.41
N ALA A 182 -20.37 8.96 17.18
CA ALA A 182 -20.67 7.53 17.36
C ALA A 182 -21.66 7.26 18.51
N VAL A 183 -22.15 8.29 19.21
CA VAL A 183 -23.05 8.18 20.39
C VAL A 183 -24.40 8.90 20.13
N ALA A 184 -24.64 9.37 18.92
CA ALA A 184 -25.92 10.00 18.53
C ALA A 184 -26.68 9.04 17.53
#